data_0ef4fc24e8d4d08fd79488d4813873df
#
_entry.id   0ef4fc24e8d4d08fd79488d4813873df
#
_cell.length_a   1.000
_cell.length_b   1.000
_cell.length_c   1.000
_cell.angle_alpha   90.00
_cell.angle_beta   90.00
_cell.angle_gamma   90.00
#
_symmetry.space_group_name_H-M   'P 1'
#
loop_
_entity.id
_entity.type
_entity.pdbx_description
1 polymer ?
#
loop_
_entity_poly.entity_id
_entity_poly.type
_entity_poly.pdbx_seq_one_letter_code
_entity_poly.pdbx_strand_id
1 'polypeptide(L)'
;MSEGLSYDLVVLTTAVNRPQLHSSVFKNIDKILDGYNCKWIISIDEILDEPLNETRDNFYKILNYDNIDLTIRDYSNKASRMSWYKSVKYCINQGHKYNASVGYLWLEDDWNFNSDRSIKHHLNSISNLSTESYFISLANRGNELNFNPSIWSKDLYEKYMFKKINLAKPDSTGGNAERFVVYDNQSPESMENINSYGVSLFEDVGRQWADKQISGKRTFN
;
A
#
# COMPACT_ATOMS: atom_id res chain seq x y z
N MET A 1 -13.83 -19.68 -16.17
CA MET A 1 -13.21 -18.54 -15.49
C MET A 1 -14.26 -17.99 -14.57
N SER A 2 -14.12 -18.11 -13.25
CA SER A 2 -15.04 -17.49 -12.29
C SER A 2 -14.98 -15.97 -12.51
N GLU A 3 -16.11 -15.34 -12.73
CA GLU A 3 -16.23 -13.88 -12.68
C GLU A 3 -15.73 -13.47 -11.29
N GLY A 4 -14.49 -13.00 -11.22
CA GLY A 4 -13.91 -12.53 -9.97
C GLY A 4 -14.72 -11.32 -9.50
N LEU A 5 -14.96 -11.22 -8.19
CA LEU A 5 -15.57 -10.05 -7.59
C LEU A 5 -14.82 -8.80 -8.07
N SER A 6 -15.57 -7.83 -8.59
CA SER A 6 -15.03 -6.57 -9.11
C SER A 6 -15.19 -5.49 -8.05
N TYR A 7 -14.12 -4.77 -7.81
CA TYR A 7 -14.05 -3.62 -6.91
C TYR A 7 -13.62 -2.38 -7.69
N ASP A 8 -13.86 -1.21 -7.14
CA ASP A 8 -13.30 0.01 -7.71
C ASP A 8 -11.80 0.09 -7.41
N LEU A 9 -11.44 -0.13 -6.16
CA LEU A 9 -10.05 -0.17 -5.71
C LEU A 9 -9.72 -1.50 -5.01
N VAL A 10 -8.53 -2.02 -5.26
CA VAL A 10 -7.90 -3.05 -4.42
C VAL A 10 -6.81 -2.36 -3.60
N VAL A 11 -7.03 -2.21 -2.30
CA VAL A 11 -6.10 -1.54 -1.39
C VAL A 11 -5.17 -2.57 -0.75
N LEU A 12 -3.88 -2.32 -0.81
CA LEU A 12 -2.82 -3.19 -0.32
C LEU A 12 -2.03 -2.46 0.76
N THR A 13 -2.02 -3.00 1.97
CA THR A 13 -1.35 -2.37 3.11
C THR A 13 -0.43 -3.35 3.82
N THR A 14 0.83 -2.97 3.98
CA THR A 14 1.70 -3.55 5.00
C THR A 14 1.65 -2.69 6.25
N ALA A 15 1.53 -3.33 7.39
CA ALA A 15 1.41 -2.68 8.68
C ALA A 15 2.33 -3.34 9.70
N VAL A 16 2.69 -2.61 10.73
CA VAL A 16 3.32 -3.16 11.95
C VAL A 16 2.35 -3.08 13.13
N ASN A 17 2.61 -3.82 14.19
CA ASN A 17 1.75 -3.86 15.38
C ASN A 17 1.86 -2.59 16.24
N ARG A 18 1.24 -1.48 15.78
CA ARG A 18 1.21 -0.16 16.44
C ARG A 18 -0.19 0.46 16.43
N PRO A 19 -1.15 -0.10 17.19
CA PRO A 19 -2.57 0.25 17.11
C PRO A 19 -2.86 1.73 17.37
N GLN A 20 -2.05 2.42 18.17
CA GLN A 20 -2.23 3.82 18.50
C GLN A 20 -2.06 4.74 17.26
N LEU A 21 -1.18 4.37 16.33
CA LEU A 21 -0.96 5.13 15.11
C LEU A 21 -2.12 4.97 14.14
N HIS A 22 -2.63 3.76 13.99
CA HIS A 22 -3.67 3.44 13.01
C HIS A 22 -4.95 4.24 13.22
N SER A 23 -5.35 4.46 14.47
CA SER A 23 -6.54 5.25 14.80
C SER A 23 -6.46 6.69 14.31
N SER A 24 -5.27 7.27 14.23
CA SER A 24 -5.08 8.62 13.70
C SER A 24 -4.95 8.63 12.16
N VAL A 25 -4.21 7.68 11.60
CA VAL A 25 -3.94 7.59 10.16
C VAL A 25 -5.21 7.31 9.36
N PHE A 26 -6.04 6.38 9.82
CA PHE A 26 -7.25 5.96 9.10
C PHE A 26 -8.54 6.64 9.55
N LYS A 27 -8.45 7.69 10.37
CA LYS A 27 -9.62 8.37 10.97
C LYS A 27 -10.67 8.85 9.96
N ASN A 28 -10.27 9.23 8.76
CA ASN A 28 -11.16 9.79 7.74
C ASN A 28 -11.16 8.95 6.45
N ILE A 29 -10.96 7.64 6.58
CA ILE A 29 -10.79 6.78 5.41
C ILE A 29 -12.04 6.74 4.51
N ASP A 30 -13.22 6.84 5.08
CA ASP A 30 -14.48 6.95 4.36
C ASP A 30 -14.51 8.15 3.41
N LYS A 31 -14.04 9.32 3.87
CA LYS A 31 -13.94 10.53 3.05
C LYS A 31 -12.85 10.40 2.00
N ILE A 32 -11.74 9.74 2.34
CA ILE A 32 -10.62 9.53 1.42
C ILE A 32 -11.08 8.70 0.23
N LEU A 33 -11.79 7.61 0.50
CA LEU A 33 -12.26 6.66 -0.53
C LEU A 33 -13.51 7.18 -1.27
N ASP A 34 -14.32 8.04 -0.66
CA ASP A 34 -15.46 8.71 -1.27
C ASP A 34 -16.45 7.75 -1.95
N GLY A 35 -16.83 6.70 -1.23
CA GLY A 35 -17.81 5.71 -1.68
C GLY A 35 -17.30 4.71 -2.71
N TYR A 36 -15.99 4.64 -2.99
CA TYR A 36 -15.44 3.52 -3.76
C TYR A 36 -15.70 2.19 -3.06
N ASN A 37 -16.10 1.18 -3.83
CA ASN A 37 -16.18 -0.19 -3.37
C ASN A 37 -14.77 -0.80 -3.35
N CYS A 38 -14.28 -1.13 -2.16
CA CYS A 38 -12.88 -1.49 -1.96
C CYS A 38 -12.70 -2.92 -1.45
N LYS A 39 -11.78 -3.66 -2.05
CA LYS A 39 -11.16 -4.80 -1.41
C LYS A 39 -9.91 -4.33 -0.68
N TRP A 40 -9.87 -4.46 0.65
CA TRP A 40 -8.70 -4.08 1.41
C TRP A 40 -7.97 -5.29 1.98
N ILE A 41 -6.70 -5.39 1.66
CA ILE A 41 -5.82 -6.50 2.08
C ILE A 41 -4.71 -5.93 2.95
N ILE A 42 -4.65 -6.38 4.20
CA ILE A 42 -3.67 -5.93 5.18
C ILE A 42 -2.81 -7.12 5.61
N SER A 43 -1.51 -6.93 5.64
CA SER A 43 -0.58 -7.84 6.32
C SER A 43 0.08 -7.13 7.48
N ILE A 44 -0.14 -7.61 8.70
CA ILE A 44 0.42 -7.04 9.93
C ILE A 44 1.67 -7.83 10.32
N ASP A 45 2.81 -7.14 10.44
CA ASP A 45 4.07 -7.71 10.91
C ASP A 45 4.23 -7.47 12.42
N GLU A 46 4.47 -8.52 13.18
CA GLU A 46 4.80 -8.43 14.60
C GLU A 46 6.28 -8.03 14.78
N ILE A 47 6.55 -6.74 14.80
CA ILE A 47 7.90 -6.20 14.95
C ILE A 47 8.09 -5.57 16.33
N LEU A 48 7.04 -4.97 16.89
CA LEU A 48 7.05 -4.29 18.17
C LEU A 48 6.50 -5.19 19.28
N ASP A 49 6.78 -4.84 20.54
CA ASP A 49 6.26 -5.55 21.71
C ASP A 49 4.78 -5.22 22.03
N GLU A 50 4.07 -4.68 21.06
CA GLU A 50 2.64 -4.37 21.16
C GLU A 50 1.79 -5.60 20.81
N PRO A 51 0.61 -5.77 21.43
CA PRO A 51 -0.27 -6.91 21.14
C PRO A 51 -0.75 -6.94 19.70
N LEU A 52 -0.45 -8.01 18.98
CA LEU A 52 -0.81 -8.18 17.57
C LEU A 52 -2.34 -8.22 17.37
N ASN A 53 -3.04 -8.88 18.30
CA ASN A 53 -4.50 -8.96 18.29
C ASN A 53 -5.16 -7.57 18.44
N GLU A 54 -4.62 -6.67 19.25
CA GLU A 54 -5.15 -5.30 19.39
C GLU A 54 -5.02 -4.52 18.07
N THR A 55 -3.91 -4.68 17.38
CA THR A 55 -3.71 -4.06 16.06
C THR A 55 -4.73 -4.56 15.06
N ARG A 56 -4.95 -5.88 14.98
CA ARG A 56 -5.95 -6.47 14.09
C ARG A 56 -7.36 -6.00 14.42
N ASP A 57 -7.74 -6.07 15.71
CA ASP A 57 -9.08 -5.68 16.15
C ASP A 57 -9.34 -4.18 15.92
N ASN A 58 -8.29 -3.36 16.03
CA ASN A 58 -8.35 -1.94 15.70
C ASN A 58 -8.62 -1.71 14.20
N PHE A 59 -7.98 -2.45 13.31
CA PHE A 59 -8.28 -2.36 11.87
C PHE A 59 -9.72 -2.76 11.57
N TYR A 60 -10.24 -3.85 12.14
CA TYR A 60 -11.64 -4.24 11.97
C TYR A 60 -12.61 -3.16 12.46
N LYS A 61 -12.27 -2.45 13.51
CA LYS A 61 -13.09 -1.35 14.04
C LYS A 61 -13.04 -0.10 13.18
N ILE A 62 -11.84 0.29 12.72
CA ILE A 62 -11.62 1.54 11.96
C ILE A 62 -12.13 1.41 10.53
N LEU A 63 -11.99 0.23 9.92
CA LEU A 63 -12.34 -0.03 8.53
C LEU A 63 -13.70 -0.73 8.38
N ASN A 64 -14.58 -0.60 9.37
CA ASN A 64 -15.92 -1.18 9.36
C ASN A 64 -16.90 -0.29 8.59
N TYR A 65 -16.81 -0.32 7.27
CA TYR A 65 -17.69 0.40 6.34
C TYR A 65 -18.28 -0.58 5.33
N ASP A 66 -19.53 -0.38 4.92
CA ASP A 66 -20.27 -1.28 4.00
C ASP A 66 -19.60 -1.42 2.62
N ASN A 67 -18.82 -0.43 2.21
CA ASN A 67 -18.09 -0.42 0.95
C ASN A 67 -16.64 -0.94 1.07
N ILE A 68 -16.25 -1.50 2.21
CA ILE A 68 -14.92 -2.08 2.44
C ILE A 68 -15.03 -3.57 2.75
N ASP A 69 -14.57 -4.40 1.84
CA ASP A 69 -14.38 -5.84 2.07
C ASP A 69 -12.95 -6.08 2.56
N LEU A 70 -12.79 -6.36 3.86
CA LEU A 70 -11.51 -6.41 4.55
C LEU A 70 -10.96 -7.84 4.67
N THR A 71 -9.69 -8.01 4.37
CA THR A 71 -8.92 -9.23 4.64
C THR A 71 -7.64 -8.88 5.39
N ILE A 72 -7.46 -9.44 6.59
CA ILE A 72 -6.27 -9.21 7.41
C ILE A 72 -5.52 -10.52 7.60
N ARG A 73 -4.20 -10.46 7.48
CA ARG A 73 -3.29 -11.52 7.90
C ARG A 73 -2.35 -11.00 8.98
N ASP A 74 -2.28 -11.74 10.08
CA ASP A 74 -1.25 -11.56 11.09
C ASP A 74 -0.02 -12.39 10.72
N TYR A 75 1.15 -11.81 10.81
CA TYR A 75 2.41 -12.50 10.58
C TYR A 75 3.29 -12.40 11.82
N SER A 76 3.24 -13.46 12.64
CA SER A 76 4.05 -13.60 13.83
C SER A 76 5.43 -14.14 13.48
N ASN A 77 6.40 -13.24 13.29
CA ASN A 77 7.80 -13.63 13.13
C ASN A 77 8.71 -12.50 13.63
N LYS A 78 8.82 -12.41 14.95
CA LYS A 78 9.68 -11.41 15.61
C LYS A 78 11.08 -11.42 14.97
N ALA A 79 11.52 -10.27 14.54
CA ALA A 79 12.90 -9.98 14.15
C ALA A 79 13.41 -10.55 12.81
N SER A 80 12.59 -10.92 11.84
CA SER A 80 13.10 -11.27 10.53
C SER A 80 12.96 -10.10 9.54
N ARG A 81 14.09 -9.59 9.00
CA ARG A 81 14.09 -8.63 7.87
C ARG A 81 13.29 -9.15 6.65
N MET A 82 13.07 -10.47 6.60
CA MET A 82 12.22 -11.12 5.61
C MET A 82 10.73 -10.88 5.83
N SER A 83 10.29 -10.40 7.02
CA SER A 83 8.87 -10.23 7.31
C SER A 83 8.22 -9.21 6.38
N TRP A 84 8.84 -8.05 6.20
CA TRP A 84 8.32 -7.03 5.31
C TRP A 84 8.20 -7.51 3.85
N TYR A 85 9.22 -8.17 3.30
CA TYR A 85 9.13 -8.78 1.97
C TYR A 85 7.99 -9.79 1.87
N LYS A 86 7.81 -10.64 2.87
CA LYS A 86 6.73 -11.63 2.90
C LYS A 86 5.35 -10.98 3.00
N SER A 87 5.24 -9.88 3.74
CA SER A 87 4.01 -9.09 3.85
C SER A 87 3.66 -8.40 2.53
N VAL A 88 4.63 -7.75 1.89
CA VAL A 88 4.47 -7.18 0.55
C VAL A 88 4.04 -8.24 -0.46
N LYS A 89 4.75 -9.37 -0.50
CA LYS A 89 4.43 -10.49 -1.39
C LYS A 89 3.05 -11.05 -1.16
N TYR A 90 2.65 -11.18 0.10
CA TYR A 90 1.30 -11.62 0.45
C TYR A 90 0.24 -10.65 -0.06
N CYS A 91 0.36 -9.36 0.24
CA CYS A 91 -0.59 -8.34 -0.19
C CYS A 91 -0.74 -8.35 -1.72
N ILE A 92 0.37 -8.34 -2.45
CA ILE A 92 0.36 -8.37 -3.91
C ILE A 92 -0.30 -9.66 -4.45
N ASN A 93 0.06 -10.84 -3.93
CA ASN A 93 -0.53 -12.08 -4.41
C ASN A 93 -2.01 -12.22 -4.06
N GLN A 94 -2.46 -11.69 -2.93
CA GLN A 94 -3.89 -11.66 -2.61
C GLN A 94 -4.63 -10.66 -3.51
N GLY A 95 -4.06 -9.46 -3.71
CA GLY A 95 -4.64 -8.44 -4.58
C GLY A 95 -4.87 -8.92 -6.00
N HIS A 96 -3.97 -9.74 -6.54
CA HIS A 96 -4.09 -10.28 -7.89
C HIS A 96 -5.33 -11.18 -8.11
N LYS A 97 -5.97 -11.65 -7.06
CA LYS A 97 -7.19 -12.46 -7.14
C LYS A 97 -8.45 -11.64 -7.46
N TYR A 98 -8.36 -10.33 -7.39
CA TYR A 98 -9.48 -9.41 -7.55
C TYR A 98 -9.27 -8.48 -8.74
N ASN A 99 -10.39 -8.06 -9.37
CA ASN A 99 -10.35 -7.04 -10.40
C ASN A 99 -10.60 -5.66 -9.78
N ALA A 100 -9.80 -4.68 -10.18
CA ALA A 100 -9.95 -3.28 -9.80
C ALA A 100 -10.29 -2.46 -11.04
N SER A 101 -11.44 -1.78 -11.05
CA SER A 101 -11.86 -0.96 -12.19
C SER A 101 -11.10 0.37 -12.26
N VAL A 102 -10.73 0.92 -11.10
CA VAL A 102 -9.92 2.13 -10.98
C VAL A 102 -8.45 1.78 -10.82
N GLY A 103 -8.08 0.84 -9.95
CA GLY A 103 -6.68 0.43 -9.80
C GLY A 103 -6.34 -0.20 -8.45
N TYR A 104 -5.06 -0.42 -8.26
CA TYR A 104 -4.48 -1.00 -7.06
C TYR A 104 -3.82 0.11 -6.25
N LEU A 105 -4.35 0.38 -5.07
CA LEU A 105 -3.84 1.39 -4.15
C LEU A 105 -2.85 0.75 -3.17
N TRP A 106 -1.58 1.13 -3.26
CA TRP A 106 -0.60 0.82 -2.22
C TRP A 106 -0.67 1.89 -1.13
N LEU A 107 -0.86 1.48 0.11
CA LEU A 107 -0.98 2.38 1.26
C LEU A 107 -0.39 1.72 2.51
N GLU A 108 0.72 2.22 3.00
CA GLU A 108 1.32 1.76 4.25
C GLU A 108 0.60 2.39 5.46
N ASP A 109 0.80 1.78 6.63
CA ASP A 109 0.06 2.12 7.86
C ASP A 109 0.56 3.36 8.60
N ASP A 110 1.54 4.06 8.06
CA ASP A 110 2.16 5.26 8.65
C ASP A 110 2.04 6.52 7.78
N TRP A 111 1.11 6.52 6.84
CA TRP A 111 0.84 7.67 5.99
C TRP A 111 -0.48 8.33 6.35
N ASN A 112 -0.40 9.55 6.89
CA ASN A 112 -1.58 10.34 7.23
C ASN A 112 -2.14 11.03 5.98
N PHE A 113 -3.46 10.97 5.82
CA PHE A 113 -4.14 11.69 4.75
C PHE A 113 -4.30 13.17 5.12
N ASN A 114 -3.75 14.02 4.29
CA ASN A 114 -3.68 15.46 4.50
C ASN A 114 -4.26 16.26 3.33
N SER A 115 -5.53 16.02 3.02
CA SER A 115 -6.24 16.73 1.96
C SER A 115 -7.71 16.92 2.31
N ASP A 116 -8.29 18.03 1.86
CA ASP A 116 -9.73 18.32 1.94
C ASP A 116 -10.54 17.59 0.86
N ARG A 117 -9.86 16.96 -0.10
CA ARG A 117 -10.46 16.31 -1.27
C ARG A 117 -10.18 14.83 -1.29
N SER A 118 -11.16 14.04 -1.71
CA SER A 118 -11.04 12.59 -1.82
C SER A 118 -10.08 12.16 -2.95
N ILE A 119 -9.64 10.91 -2.89
CA ILE A 119 -8.90 10.27 -4.00
C ILE A 119 -9.72 10.37 -5.28
N LYS A 120 -11.02 10.08 -5.24
CA LYS A 120 -11.91 10.16 -6.39
C LYS A 120 -11.95 11.54 -7.04
N HIS A 121 -11.95 12.60 -6.22
CA HIS A 121 -11.89 13.96 -6.75
C HIS A 121 -10.61 14.18 -7.57
N HIS A 122 -9.47 13.72 -7.08
CA HIS A 122 -8.19 13.86 -7.79
C HIS A 122 -8.12 12.99 -9.04
N LEU A 123 -8.62 11.76 -8.99
CA LEU A 123 -8.67 10.89 -10.18
C LEU A 123 -9.54 11.48 -11.28
N ASN A 124 -10.69 12.05 -10.94
CA ASN A 124 -11.58 12.69 -11.89
C ASN A 124 -10.98 13.94 -12.57
N SER A 125 -9.96 14.55 -11.96
CA SER A 125 -9.25 15.69 -12.54
C SER A 125 -8.20 15.28 -13.58
N ILE A 126 -7.85 14.00 -13.66
CA ILE A 126 -6.89 13.47 -14.62
C ILE A 126 -7.65 12.95 -15.84
N SER A 127 -7.51 13.62 -16.97
CA SER A 127 -8.13 13.18 -18.23
C SER A 127 -7.50 11.87 -18.71
N ASN A 128 -8.32 10.96 -19.24
CA ASN A 128 -7.91 9.73 -19.92
C ASN A 128 -7.36 8.58 -19.04
N LEU A 129 -7.56 8.60 -17.71
CA LEU A 129 -7.12 7.49 -16.84
C LEU A 129 -7.70 6.12 -17.25
N SER A 130 -8.89 6.09 -17.83
CA SER A 130 -9.60 4.83 -18.13
C SER A 130 -9.03 4.04 -19.31
N THR A 131 -8.14 4.61 -20.12
CA THR A 131 -7.68 4.03 -21.39
C THR A 131 -6.18 3.73 -21.42
N GLU A 132 -5.41 4.09 -20.39
CA GLU A 132 -3.97 4.04 -20.42
C GLU A 132 -3.37 3.36 -19.19
N SER A 133 -2.16 2.82 -19.33
CA SER A 133 -1.35 2.40 -18.20
C SER A 133 -0.88 3.63 -17.41
N TYR A 134 -1.24 3.72 -16.14
CA TYR A 134 -0.90 4.87 -15.31
C TYR A 134 -0.39 4.50 -13.93
N PHE A 135 0.43 5.40 -13.39
CA PHE A 135 0.91 5.42 -12.03
C PHE A 135 0.61 6.80 -11.42
N ILE A 136 0.00 6.82 -10.24
CA ILE A 136 -0.31 8.06 -9.54
C ILE A 136 0.36 8.01 -8.17
N SER A 137 1.39 8.83 -7.98
CA SER A 137 1.98 9.04 -6.66
C SER A 137 1.09 9.96 -5.84
N LEU A 138 0.60 9.47 -4.70
CA LEU A 138 -0.27 10.23 -3.80
C LEU A 138 0.51 10.96 -2.70
N ALA A 139 1.82 10.72 -2.59
CA ALA A 139 2.71 11.35 -1.63
C ALA A 139 3.69 12.36 -2.25
N ASN A 140 3.52 12.67 -3.53
CA ASN A 140 4.41 13.58 -4.30
C ASN A 140 5.91 13.24 -4.17
N ARG A 141 6.24 11.95 -4.19
CA ARG A 141 7.62 11.44 -4.11
C ARG A 141 8.27 11.27 -5.50
N GLY A 142 7.94 12.16 -6.44
CA GLY A 142 8.42 12.11 -7.83
C GLY A 142 7.55 11.25 -8.75
N ASN A 143 7.97 11.15 -10.01
CA ASN A 143 7.25 10.42 -11.06
C ASN A 143 7.75 8.99 -11.23
N GLU A 144 8.63 8.53 -10.36
CA GLU A 144 9.15 7.17 -10.40
C GLU A 144 8.21 6.20 -9.67
N LEU A 145 8.13 4.97 -10.17
CA LEU A 145 7.39 3.90 -9.52
C LEU A 145 7.97 3.67 -8.12
N ASN A 146 7.12 3.65 -7.11
CA ASN A 146 7.53 3.42 -5.73
C ASN A 146 6.40 2.80 -4.89
N PHE A 147 6.72 2.32 -3.69
CA PHE A 147 5.77 1.79 -2.72
C PHE A 147 5.29 2.81 -1.68
N ASN A 148 5.53 4.11 -1.89
CA ASN A 148 4.79 5.11 -1.13
C ASN A 148 3.32 5.11 -1.56
N PRO A 149 2.39 5.77 -0.85
CA PRO A 149 0.99 5.82 -1.25
C PRO A 149 0.84 6.15 -2.73
N SER A 150 0.29 5.20 -3.48
CA SER A 150 0.24 5.28 -4.95
C SER A 150 -0.85 4.40 -5.53
N ILE A 151 -1.40 4.81 -6.66
CA ILE A 151 -2.36 4.03 -7.43
C ILE A 151 -1.69 3.54 -8.71
N TRP A 152 -1.85 2.25 -8.95
CA TRP A 152 -1.30 1.53 -10.10
C TRP A 152 -2.45 1.04 -10.96
N SER A 153 -2.42 1.35 -12.24
CA SER A 153 -3.32 0.70 -13.20
C SER A 153 -3.10 -0.81 -13.19
N LYS A 154 -4.10 -1.57 -13.66
CA LYS A 154 -4.03 -3.04 -13.68
C LYS A 154 -2.79 -3.55 -14.40
N ASP A 155 -2.49 -2.99 -15.58
CA ASP A 155 -1.34 -3.43 -16.38
C ASP A 155 0.00 -3.20 -15.67
N LEU A 156 0.17 -2.04 -15.02
CA LEU A 156 1.38 -1.76 -14.26
C LEU A 156 1.48 -2.63 -13.01
N TYR A 157 0.36 -2.85 -12.32
CA TYR A 157 0.32 -3.75 -11.19
C TYR A 157 0.75 -5.17 -11.58
N GLU A 158 0.20 -5.72 -12.65
CA GLU A 158 0.55 -7.06 -13.13
C GLU A 158 2.01 -7.16 -13.58
N LYS A 159 2.49 -6.17 -14.33
CA LYS A 159 3.83 -6.15 -14.90
C LYS A 159 4.91 -5.92 -13.84
N TYR A 160 4.72 -4.93 -12.98
CA TYR A 160 5.78 -4.45 -12.07
C TYR A 160 5.60 -4.95 -10.63
N MET A 161 4.40 -5.07 -10.10
CA MET A 161 4.19 -5.61 -8.77
C MET A 161 4.11 -7.14 -8.79
N PHE A 162 3.05 -7.69 -9.38
CA PHE A 162 2.76 -9.12 -9.28
C PHE A 162 3.82 -10.01 -9.92
N LYS A 163 4.18 -9.74 -11.17
CA LYS A 163 5.17 -10.55 -11.86
C LYS A 163 6.55 -10.46 -11.22
N LYS A 164 6.99 -9.25 -10.88
CA LYS A 164 8.33 -9.02 -10.35
C LYS A 164 8.50 -9.56 -8.93
N ILE A 165 7.55 -9.33 -8.02
CA ILE A 165 7.64 -9.86 -6.66
C ILE A 165 7.69 -11.41 -6.65
N ASN A 166 7.08 -12.06 -7.62
CA ASN A 166 7.09 -13.51 -7.72
C ASN A 166 8.36 -14.07 -8.37
N LEU A 167 9.07 -13.27 -9.17
CA LEU A 167 10.38 -13.61 -9.72
C LEU A 167 11.53 -13.27 -8.77
N ALA A 168 11.31 -12.36 -7.83
CA ALA A 168 12.33 -11.93 -6.89
C ALA A 168 12.80 -13.09 -6.01
N LYS A 169 14.11 -13.21 -5.88
CA LYS A 169 14.77 -14.09 -4.91
C LYS A 169 15.42 -13.18 -3.87
N PRO A 170 14.74 -12.92 -2.74
CA PRO A 170 15.33 -12.08 -1.70
C PRO A 170 16.63 -12.74 -1.23
N ASP A 171 17.65 -11.92 -1.03
CA ASP A 171 18.89 -12.36 -0.44
C ASP A 171 18.71 -12.71 1.05
N SER A 172 19.75 -13.21 1.68
CA SER A 172 19.74 -13.58 3.10
C SER A 172 19.49 -12.41 4.05
N THR A 173 19.58 -11.17 3.57
CA THR A 173 19.30 -9.95 4.36
C THR A 173 17.84 -9.53 4.29
N GLY A 174 17.04 -10.27 3.55
CA GLY A 174 15.60 -10.01 3.37
C GLY A 174 15.27 -9.06 2.25
N GLY A 175 16.25 -8.45 1.66
CA GLY A 175 16.14 -7.53 0.53
C GLY A 175 15.10 -6.44 0.69
N ASN A 176 15.28 -5.34 0.04
CA ASN A 176 14.24 -4.35 -0.10
C ASN A 176 13.28 -4.80 -1.21
N ALA A 177 12.04 -5.19 -0.89
CA ALA A 177 11.05 -5.63 -1.89
C ALA A 177 10.80 -4.55 -2.96
N GLU A 178 10.86 -3.29 -2.58
CA GLU A 178 10.77 -2.16 -3.48
C GLU A 178 11.90 -2.18 -4.52
N ARG A 179 13.14 -2.46 -4.08
CA ARG A 179 14.27 -2.59 -5.00
C ARG A 179 14.03 -3.67 -6.06
N PHE A 180 13.56 -4.85 -5.67
CA PHE A 180 13.30 -5.93 -6.61
C PHE A 180 12.12 -5.65 -7.54
N VAL A 181 11.09 -4.98 -7.05
CA VAL A 181 9.87 -4.72 -7.81
C VAL A 181 10.01 -3.47 -8.69
N VAL A 182 10.68 -2.45 -8.19
CA VAL A 182 10.71 -1.13 -8.79
C VAL A 182 12.08 -0.80 -9.38
N TYR A 183 13.14 -0.75 -8.59
CA TYR A 183 14.42 -0.16 -9.00
C TYR A 183 15.20 -0.99 -10.02
N ASP A 184 15.21 -2.32 -9.93
CA ASP A 184 15.98 -3.17 -10.85
C ASP A 184 15.39 -3.20 -12.28
N ASN A 185 14.28 -2.49 -12.53
CA ASN A 185 13.54 -2.52 -13.79
C ASN A 185 13.13 -1.17 -14.35
N GLN A 186 13.61 -0.10 -13.74
CA GLN A 186 13.45 1.26 -14.28
C GLN A 186 14.55 1.54 -15.31
N SER A 187 14.50 0.87 -16.47
CA SER A 187 15.22 1.42 -17.61
C SER A 187 14.41 2.61 -18.16
N PRO A 188 15.04 3.68 -18.65
CA PRO A 188 14.35 4.77 -19.33
C PRO A 188 13.37 4.27 -20.39
N GLU A 189 13.76 3.26 -21.15
CA GLU A 189 12.93 2.63 -22.19
C GLU A 189 11.68 1.93 -21.67
N SER A 190 11.71 1.39 -20.44
CA SER A 190 10.54 0.74 -19.84
C SER A 190 9.54 1.74 -19.24
N MET A 191 9.99 2.98 -18.98
CA MET A 191 9.19 4.05 -18.38
C MET A 191 8.57 5.00 -19.41
N GLU A 192 9.06 5.02 -20.66
CA GLU A 192 8.62 5.94 -21.71
C GLU A 192 7.12 5.87 -22.03
N ASN A 193 6.45 4.77 -21.68
CA ASN A 193 5.01 4.56 -21.93
C ASN A 193 4.16 4.57 -20.65
N ILE A 194 4.71 5.05 -19.53
CA ILE A 194 3.97 5.13 -18.28
C ILE A 194 3.54 6.56 -18.01
N ASN A 195 2.24 6.80 -18.03
CA ASN A 195 1.70 8.08 -17.61
C ASN A 195 1.79 8.21 -16.09
N SER A 196 2.72 9.02 -15.63
CA SER A 196 2.98 9.23 -14.21
C SER A 196 2.45 10.59 -13.75
N TYR A 197 1.66 10.56 -12.69
CA TYR A 197 1.05 11.74 -12.07
C TYR A 197 1.47 11.82 -10.61
N GLY A 198 1.65 13.03 -10.09
CA GLY A 198 1.99 13.25 -8.68
C GLY A 198 1.01 14.23 -8.03
N VAL A 199 0.47 13.83 -6.88
CA VAL A 199 -0.35 14.67 -6.01
C VAL A 199 0.08 14.50 -4.56
N SER A 200 -0.01 15.55 -3.75
CA SER A 200 0.37 15.50 -2.34
C SER A 200 -0.87 15.33 -1.48
N LEU A 201 -1.31 14.09 -1.26
CA LEU A 201 -2.45 13.75 -0.43
C LEU A 201 -2.04 13.12 0.91
N PHE A 202 -0.86 12.52 0.97
CA PHE A 202 -0.40 11.78 2.13
C PHE A 202 0.93 12.32 2.66
N GLU A 203 1.06 12.29 3.97
CA GLU A 203 2.26 12.67 4.72
C GLU A 203 2.77 11.49 5.56
N ASP A 204 4.08 11.21 5.49
CA ASP A 204 4.75 10.19 6.30
C ASP A 204 4.83 10.64 7.76
N VAL A 205 4.08 9.95 8.62
CA VAL A 205 4.09 10.21 10.08
C VAL A 205 4.79 9.11 10.87
N GLY A 206 5.19 8.01 10.21
CA GLY A 206 5.84 6.88 10.85
C GLY A 206 7.19 7.24 11.46
N ARG A 207 7.96 8.11 10.82
CA ARG A 207 9.22 8.61 11.36
C ARG A 207 9.03 9.42 12.65
N GLN A 208 8.07 10.33 12.66
CA GLN A 208 7.77 11.17 13.82
C GLN A 208 7.27 10.32 14.99
N TRP A 209 6.48 9.29 14.72
CA TRP A 209 6.01 8.36 15.72
C TRP A 209 7.16 7.53 16.30
N ALA A 210 8.02 6.95 15.45
CA ALA A 210 9.17 6.17 15.87
C ALA A 210 10.15 6.98 16.73
N ASP A 211 10.42 8.23 16.35
CA ASP A 211 11.32 9.13 17.11
C ASP A 211 10.77 9.44 18.51
N LYS A 212 9.45 9.54 18.65
CA LYS A 212 8.79 9.76 19.96
C LYS A 212 8.81 8.52 20.85
N GLN A 213 8.66 7.31 20.28
CA GLN A 213 8.55 6.07 21.05
C GLN A 213 9.92 5.44 21.38
N ILE A 214 10.89 5.57 20.50
CA ILE A 214 12.16 4.82 20.57
C ILE A 214 13.33 5.71 21.04
N SER A 215 13.07 6.89 21.63
CA SER A 215 14.11 7.79 22.14
C SER A 215 15.34 7.93 21.20
N GLY A 216 15.10 8.12 19.91
CA GLY A 216 16.12 8.44 18.91
C GLY A 216 17.04 7.30 18.48
N LYS A 217 16.83 6.08 18.93
CA LYS A 217 17.62 4.92 18.46
C LYS A 217 16.91 4.16 17.36
N ARG A 218 17.09 4.59 16.12
CA ARG A 218 16.83 3.75 14.95
C ARG A 218 17.91 2.69 14.86
N THR A 219 17.61 1.48 15.27
CA THR A 219 18.39 0.30 14.89
C THR A 219 17.76 -0.38 13.70
N PHE A 220 17.73 0.31 12.56
CA PHE A 220 17.64 -0.34 11.26
C PHE A 220 19.10 -0.47 10.75
N ASN A 221 19.77 -1.51 11.18
CA ASN A 221 21.02 -1.98 10.55
C ASN A 221 20.67 -3.00 9.45
#